data_908b9773c313518e98a0da032bb0bdde
#
_entry.id   908b9773c313518e98a0da032bb0bdde
#
_cell.length_a   1.000
_cell.length_b   1.000
_cell.length_c   1.000
_cell.angle_alpha   90.00
_cell.angle_beta   90.00
_cell.angle_gamma   90.00
#
_symmetry.space_group_name_H-M   'P 1'
#
loop_
_entity.id
_entity.type
_entity.pdbx_description
1 polymer ?
#
loop_
_entity_poly.entity_id
_entity_poly.type
_entity_poly.pdbx_seq_one_letter_code
_entity_poly.pdbx_strand_id
1 'polypeptide(L)'
;MRIAVFGAGGVGGYFGGRLAQAGEDVVFIARGDHLKAMSTHGLRVDSVKGDFVLKPVKATDDPAQAEIVDVILVGVKAWQVTNAAEDMRPMVGPETFVLPLQNGLEAPTQLAAVLGDQHVLGGLCGLSTFIVGPGHIRHAGVEPFVRFGELDNRPSDRVKLLQKVFKRAGVIAKIPQDIQVALWMKFLLITAWSGVGAITRTPLGVWRSLPETRQMAESALQEIIIVAQACDIALPENAMPTTMNMYDSLPPDITSSMQRDIAEGRPSELDAQIGAVVRFGKEADVATPLHRLIYNSLLPMDLRARGQLQFPE
;
A
#
# COMPACT_ATOMS: atom_id res chain seq x y z
N MET A 1 -19.06 -1.19 13.27
CA MET A 1 -18.73 -0.09 12.31
C MET A 1 -19.26 -0.46 10.94
N ARG A 2 -19.75 0.53 10.20
CA ARG A 2 -20.05 0.38 8.78
C ARG A 2 -18.80 0.75 7.98
N ILE A 3 -18.25 -0.18 7.21
CA ILE A 3 -16.92 -0.06 6.58
C ILE A 3 -17.08 -0.28 5.08
N ALA A 4 -16.63 0.69 4.28
CA ALA A 4 -16.45 0.46 2.86
C ALA A 4 -15.00 0.04 2.57
N VAL A 5 -14.82 -0.96 1.73
CA VAL A 5 -13.51 -1.36 1.20
C VAL A 5 -13.45 -0.93 -0.25
N PHE A 6 -12.80 0.18 -0.52
CA PHE A 6 -12.66 0.70 -1.88
C PHE A 6 -11.46 0.04 -2.57
N GLY A 7 -11.77 -0.94 -3.41
CA GLY A 7 -10.78 -1.81 -4.05
C GLY A 7 -10.60 -3.13 -3.29
N ALA A 8 -11.44 -4.11 -3.61
CA ALA A 8 -11.45 -5.44 -3.02
C ALA A 8 -10.33 -6.38 -3.55
N GLY A 9 -9.20 -5.81 -3.96
CA GLY A 9 -8.01 -6.57 -4.36
C GLY A 9 -7.34 -7.29 -3.18
N GLY A 10 -6.08 -7.69 -3.34
CA GLY A 10 -5.36 -8.47 -2.33
C GLY A 10 -5.39 -7.83 -0.94
N VAL A 11 -5.03 -6.54 -0.84
CA VAL A 11 -4.99 -5.80 0.44
C VAL A 11 -6.38 -5.55 0.98
N GLY A 12 -7.24 -4.87 0.19
CA GLY A 12 -8.59 -4.52 0.63
C GLY A 12 -9.46 -5.74 0.90
N GLY A 13 -9.41 -6.75 0.03
CA GLY A 13 -10.17 -7.98 0.23
C GLY A 13 -9.72 -8.77 1.47
N TYR A 14 -8.41 -8.80 1.77
CA TYR A 14 -7.95 -9.45 2.99
C TYR A 14 -8.40 -8.73 4.26
N PHE A 15 -8.09 -7.43 4.40
CA PHE A 15 -8.46 -6.69 5.61
C PHE A 15 -9.98 -6.54 5.75
N GLY A 16 -10.69 -6.21 4.67
CA GLY A 16 -12.15 -6.17 4.67
C GLY A 16 -12.78 -7.52 5.01
N GLY A 17 -12.20 -8.60 4.49
CA GLY A 17 -12.60 -9.96 4.81
C GLY A 17 -12.46 -10.30 6.29
N ARG A 18 -11.32 -9.97 6.90
CA ARG A 18 -11.10 -10.18 8.35
C ARG A 18 -12.06 -9.34 9.21
N LEU A 19 -12.33 -8.10 8.80
CA LEU A 19 -13.28 -7.22 9.49
C LEU A 19 -14.71 -7.76 9.42
N ALA A 20 -15.14 -8.20 8.24
CA ALA A 20 -16.45 -8.83 8.06
C ALA A 20 -16.59 -10.13 8.87
N GLN A 21 -15.54 -10.96 8.90
CA GLN A 21 -15.50 -12.17 9.73
C GLN A 21 -15.62 -11.86 11.23
N ALA A 22 -15.10 -10.72 11.67
CA ALA A 22 -15.20 -10.24 13.05
C ALA A 22 -16.56 -9.59 13.38
N GLY A 23 -17.51 -9.56 12.43
CA GLY A 23 -18.87 -9.08 12.63
C GLY A 23 -19.09 -7.60 12.30
N GLU A 24 -18.13 -6.94 11.63
CA GLU A 24 -18.34 -5.57 11.15
C GLU A 24 -19.23 -5.56 9.91
N ASP A 25 -19.99 -4.49 9.70
CA ASP A 25 -20.79 -4.28 8.50
C ASP A 25 -19.92 -3.79 7.36
N VAL A 26 -19.44 -4.71 6.51
CA VAL A 26 -18.49 -4.42 5.44
C VAL A 26 -19.17 -4.47 4.08
N VAL A 27 -19.01 -3.41 3.28
CA VAL A 27 -19.36 -3.36 1.87
C VAL A 27 -18.10 -3.23 1.01
N PHE A 28 -17.98 -4.05 -0.02
CA PHE A 28 -16.83 -4.05 -0.91
C PHE A 28 -17.15 -3.32 -2.22
N ILE A 29 -16.34 -2.33 -2.58
CA ILE A 29 -16.38 -1.71 -3.90
C ILE A 29 -15.41 -2.46 -4.80
N ALA A 30 -15.95 -3.21 -5.74
CA ALA A 30 -15.22 -4.10 -6.64
C ALA A 30 -15.77 -3.98 -8.07
N ARG A 31 -15.05 -4.47 -9.06
CA ARG A 31 -15.44 -4.35 -10.47
C ARG A 31 -15.23 -5.67 -11.22
N GLY A 32 -15.91 -5.80 -12.37
CA GLY A 32 -15.70 -6.88 -13.32
C GLY A 32 -15.91 -8.28 -12.76
N ASP A 33 -15.09 -9.24 -13.20
CA ASP A 33 -15.23 -10.65 -12.80
C ASP A 33 -15.01 -10.87 -11.31
N HIS A 34 -14.21 -10.01 -10.65
CA HIS A 34 -13.99 -10.11 -9.21
C HIS A 34 -15.28 -9.80 -8.44
N LEU A 35 -15.99 -8.71 -8.78
CA LEU A 35 -17.31 -8.39 -8.22
C LEU A 35 -18.31 -9.51 -8.49
N LYS A 36 -18.42 -9.97 -9.74
CA LYS A 36 -19.34 -11.05 -10.13
C LYS A 36 -19.11 -12.31 -9.30
N ALA A 37 -17.86 -12.71 -9.13
CA ALA A 37 -17.52 -13.89 -8.34
C ALA A 37 -17.84 -13.69 -6.85
N MET A 38 -17.51 -12.52 -6.27
CA MET A 38 -17.83 -12.19 -4.88
C MET A 38 -19.34 -12.22 -4.62
N SER A 39 -20.15 -11.67 -5.50
CA SER A 39 -21.62 -11.64 -5.37
C SER A 39 -22.24 -13.04 -5.49
N THR A 40 -21.67 -13.92 -6.33
CA THR A 40 -22.24 -15.26 -6.60
C THR A 40 -21.72 -16.31 -5.62
N HIS A 41 -20.41 -16.30 -5.37
CA HIS A 41 -19.70 -17.37 -4.63
C HIS A 41 -19.18 -16.91 -3.26
N GLY A 42 -19.16 -15.60 -3.01
CA GLY A 42 -18.54 -15.02 -1.83
C GLY A 42 -17.09 -14.67 -2.04
N LEU A 43 -16.44 -14.15 -1.01
CA LEU A 43 -15.00 -13.88 -0.99
C LEU A 43 -14.28 -15.02 -0.28
N ARG A 44 -13.42 -15.72 -1.02
CA ARG A 44 -12.54 -16.76 -0.47
C ARG A 44 -11.17 -16.20 -0.18
N VAL A 45 -10.64 -16.51 0.98
CA VAL A 45 -9.28 -16.15 1.39
C VAL A 45 -8.57 -17.39 1.91
N ASP A 46 -7.56 -17.86 1.17
CA ASP A 46 -6.61 -18.86 1.67
C ASP A 46 -5.50 -18.12 2.44
N SER A 47 -5.25 -18.48 3.69
CA SER A 47 -4.35 -17.71 4.55
C SER A 47 -3.59 -18.59 5.52
N VAL A 48 -2.28 -18.34 5.66
CA VAL A 48 -1.44 -18.94 6.72
C VAL A 48 -1.95 -18.64 8.14
N LYS A 49 -2.90 -17.72 8.29
CA LYS A 49 -3.60 -17.38 9.55
C LYS A 49 -4.99 -18.02 9.64
N GLY A 50 -5.27 -19.02 8.84
CA GLY A 50 -6.55 -19.72 8.72
C GLY A 50 -7.36 -19.22 7.52
N ASP A 51 -7.80 -20.17 6.71
CA ASP A 51 -8.64 -19.97 5.55
C ASP A 51 -10.06 -19.56 5.96
N PHE A 52 -10.72 -18.78 5.13
CA PHE A 52 -12.12 -18.45 5.32
C PHE A 52 -12.85 -18.14 4.01
N VAL A 53 -14.16 -18.27 4.07
CA VAL A 53 -15.08 -17.84 3.01
C VAL A 53 -16.16 -16.95 3.63
N LEU A 54 -16.31 -15.76 3.08
CA LEU A 54 -17.44 -14.88 3.43
C LEU A 54 -18.55 -15.13 2.42
N LYS A 55 -19.72 -15.52 2.93
CA LYS A 55 -20.94 -15.67 2.12
C LYS A 55 -22.17 -15.53 3.05
N PRO A 56 -23.08 -14.59 2.77
CA PRO A 56 -23.07 -13.62 1.66
C PRO A 56 -22.01 -12.53 1.82
N VAL A 57 -21.69 -11.83 0.72
CA VAL A 57 -20.84 -10.65 0.69
C VAL A 57 -21.63 -9.48 0.12
N LYS A 58 -21.62 -8.35 0.82
CA LYS A 58 -22.12 -7.08 0.26
C LYS A 58 -21.04 -6.52 -0.65
N ALA A 59 -21.26 -6.52 -1.96
CA ALA A 59 -20.33 -6.01 -2.94
C ALA A 59 -21.07 -5.31 -4.08
N THR A 60 -20.51 -4.19 -4.57
CA THR A 60 -21.07 -3.39 -5.66
C THR A 60 -19.93 -2.70 -6.41
N ASP A 61 -20.19 -2.27 -7.65
CA ASP A 61 -19.34 -1.35 -8.42
C ASP A 61 -19.83 0.11 -8.37
N ASP A 62 -21.00 0.33 -7.80
CA ASP A 62 -21.59 1.65 -7.59
C ASP A 62 -21.40 2.11 -6.12
N PRO A 63 -20.48 3.05 -5.86
CA PRO A 63 -20.24 3.55 -4.50
C PRO A 63 -21.49 4.16 -3.83
N ALA A 64 -22.43 4.70 -4.60
CA ALA A 64 -23.64 5.29 -4.03
C ALA A 64 -24.54 4.26 -3.33
N GLN A 65 -24.48 2.98 -3.74
CA GLN A 65 -25.21 1.90 -3.08
C GLN A 65 -24.63 1.52 -1.72
N ALA A 66 -23.41 1.92 -1.42
CA ALA A 66 -22.82 1.70 -0.10
C ALA A 66 -23.38 2.65 0.96
N GLU A 67 -24.06 3.74 0.55
CA GLU A 67 -24.52 4.82 1.42
C GLU A 67 -23.37 5.43 2.28
N ILE A 68 -23.66 6.30 3.22
CA ILE A 68 -22.66 6.87 4.13
C ILE A 68 -22.12 5.79 5.07
N VAL A 69 -20.79 5.72 5.19
CA VAL A 69 -20.08 4.78 6.04
C VAL A 69 -19.26 5.47 7.13
N ASP A 70 -18.87 4.74 8.17
CA ASP A 70 -17.99 5.28 9.22
C ASP A 70 -16.55 5.41 8.73
N VAL A 71 -16.07 4.41 7.98
CA VAL A 71 -14.69 4.38 7.47
C VAL A 71 -14.61 3.78 6.06
N ILE A 72 -13.73 4.35 5.24
CA ILE A 72 -13.36 3.80 3.93
C ILE A 72 -11.92 3.31 3.98
N LEU A 73 -11.71 2.01 3.78
CA LEU A 73 -10.38 1.43 3.57
C LEU A 73 -10.03 1.50 2.09
N VAL A 74 -8.97 2.19 1.73
CA VAL A 74 -8.56 2.37 0.34
C VAL A 74 -7.52 1.32 -0.03
N GLY A 75 -7.93 0.33 -0.83
CA GLY A 75 -7.11 -0.80 -1.28
C GLY A 75 -6.83 -0.82 -2.78
N VAL A 76 -7.10 0.26 -3.51
CA VAL A 76 -6.74 0.42 -4.93
C VAL A 76 -5.24 0.63 -5.10
N LYS A 77 -4.73 0.49 -6.30
CA LYS A 77 -3.34 0.81 -6.61
C LYS A 77 -3.09 2.32 -6.52
N ALA A 78 -1.87 2.73 -6.19
CA ALA A 78 -1.52 4.13 -5.92
C ALA A 78 -1.94 5.10 -7.04
N TRP A 79 -1.79 4.73 -8.31
CA TRP A 79 -2.20 5.57 -9.44
C TRP A 79 -3.71 5.75 -9.63
N GLN A 80 -4.52 5.04 -8.87
CA GLN A 80 -5.99 5.11 -8.92
C GLN A 80 -6.57 5.98 -7.80
N VAL A 81 -5.75 6.43 -6.85
CA VAL A 81 -6.21 7.07 -5.62
C VAL A 81 -7.01 8.33 -5.88
N THR A 82 -6.55 9.21 -6.77
CA THR A 82 -7.24 10.47 -7.08
C THR A 82 -8.63 10.22 -7.68
N ASN A 83 -8.73 9.33 -8.67
CA ASN A 83 -10.03 8.98 -9.26
C ASN A 83 -10.92 8.26 -8.25
N ALA A 84 -10.35 7.37 -7.44
CA ALA A 84 -11.07 6.68 -6.39
C ALA A 84 -11.62 7.65 -5.33
N ALA A 85 -10.90 8.73 -5.02
CA ALA A 85 -11.37 9.77 -4.09
C ALA A 85 -12.64 10.46 -4.61
N GLU A 86 -12.71 10.79 -5.90
CA GLU A 86 -13.92 11.34 -6.51
C GLU A 86 -15.09 10.33 -6.45
N ASP A 87 -14.82 9.08 -6.79
CA ASP A 87 -15.84 8.01 -6.75
C ASP A 87 -16.33 7.73 -5.31
N MET A 88 -15.54 8.03 -4.28
CA MET A 88 -15.91 7.84 -2.86
C MET A 88 -16.88 8.87 -2.31
N ARG A 89 -17.02 10.06 -2.92
CA ARG A 89 -17.83 11.18 -2.40
C ARG A 89 -19.23 10.76 -1.90
N PRO A 90 -19.98 9.88 -2.59
CA PRO A 90 -21.31 9.46 -2.13
C PRO A 90 -21.31 8.72 -0.78
N MET A 91 -20.17 8.14 -0.38
CA MET A 91 -20.03 7.39 0.87
C MET A 91 -19.51 8.22 2.04
N VAL A 92 -19.12 9.49 1.78
CA VAL A 92 -18.49 10.36 2.76
C VAL A 92 -19.52 11.26 3.40
N GLY A 93 -19.81 11.07 4.68
CA GLY A 93 -20.59 11.96 5.53
C GLY A 93 -19.67 12.76 6.47
N PRO A 94 -20.23 13.64 7.32
CA PRO A 94 -19.46 14.52 8.18
C PRO A 94 -18.44 13.79 9.09
N GLU A 95 -18.77 12.60 9.56
CA GLU A 95 -17.95 11.81 10.49
C GLU A 95 -17.16 10.69 9.79
N THR A 96 -17.34 10.50 8.48
CA THR A 96 -16.61 9.50 7.71
C THR A 96 -15.13 9.84 7.67
N PHE A 97 -14.28 8.82 7.83
CA PHE A 97 -12.84 8.98 7.62
C PHE A 97 -12.28 7.89 6.69
N VAL A 98 -11.15 8.20 6.07
CA VAL A 98 -10.57 7.41 4.99
C VAL A 98 -9.18 6.96 5.40
N LEU A 99 -8.90 5.67 5.28
CA LEU A 99 -7.63 5.05 5.60
C LEU A 99 -6.96 4.52 4.32
N PRO A 100 -5.95 5.19 3.77
CA PRO A 100 -5.15 4.67 2.68
C PRO A 100 -4.24 3.53 3.14
N LEU A 101 -4.10 2.50 2.31
CA LEU A 101 -3.24 1.34 2.56
C LEU A 101 -2.21 1.10 1.45
N GLN A 102 -2.04 2.06 0.54
CA GLN A 102 -1.10 2.02 -0.57
C GLN A 102 0.36 2.00 -0.10
N ASN A 103 1.23 1.54 -0.98
CA ASN A 103 2.65 1.87 -0.92
C ASN A 103 2.88 3.28 -1.48
N GLY A 104 3.88 3.98 -0.98
CA GLY A 104 4.13 5.38 -1.31
C GLY A 104 3.70 6.32 -0.20
N LEU A 105 3.82 7.62 -0.43
CA LEU A 105 3.60 8.67 0.55
C LEU A 105 2.45 9.61 0.17
N GLU A 106 2.06 9.63 -1.10
CA GLU A 106 1.21 10.69 -1.66
C GLU A 106 -0.30 10.44 -1.48
N ALA A 107 -0.71 9.18 -1.18
CA ALA A 107 -2.13 8.83 -1.08
C ALA A 107 -2.92 9.68 -0.06
N PRO A 108 -2.41 9.99 1.15
CA PRO A 108 -3.13 10.86 2.07
C PRO A 108 -3.38 12.26 1.50
N THR A 109 -2.37 12.89 0.90
CA THR A 109 -2.48 14.22 0.29
C THR A 109 -3.44 14.23 -0.90
N GLN A 110 -3.40 13.19 -1.75
CA GLN A 110 -4.30 13.04 -2.89
C GLN A 110 -5.76 12.88 -2.43
N LEU A 111 -6.01 12.10 -1.39
CA LEU A 111 -7.34 11.93 -0.80
C LEU A 111 -7.83 13.23 -0.16
N ALA A 112 -6.98 13.91 0.59
CA ALA A 112 -7.30 15.16 1.27
C ALA A 112 -7.65 16.29 0.28
N ALA A 113 -6.96 16.37 -0.85
CA ALA A 113 -7.25 17.35 -1.90
C ALA A 113 -8.67 17.21 -2.47
N VAL A 114 -9.27 16.02 -2.42
CA VAL A 114 -10.61 15.73 -2.95
C VAL A 114 -11.69 15.73 -1.88
N LEU A 115 -11.38 15.12 -0.72
CA LEU A 115 -12.37 14.85 0.33
C LEU A 115 -12.29 15.83 1.52
N GLY A 116 -11.18 16.56 1.64
CA GLY A 116 -10.87 17.43 2.77
C GLY A 116 -9.99 16.73 3.82
N ASP A 117 -9.08 17.51 4.43
CA ASP A 117 -8.08 17.02 5.39
C ASP A 117 -8.71 16.33 6.60
N GLN A 118 -9.88 16.83 7.06
CA GLN A 118 -10.58 16.29 8.22
C GLN A 118 -11.04 14.83 8.05
N HIS A 119 -11.15 14.36 6.81
CA HIS A 119 -11.58 13.01 6.50
C HIS A 119 -10.43 12.02 6.37
N VAL A 120 -9.17 12.44 6.31
CA VAL A 120 -8.07 11.56 5.93
C VAL A 120 -7.16 11.23 7.09
N LEU A 121 -6.84 9.94 7.22
CA LEU A 121 -5.79 9.44 8.12
C LEU A 121 -4.51 9.14 7.33
N GLY A 122 -3.39 9.19 7.99
CA GLY A 122 -2.19 8.52 7.54
C GLY A 122 -2.32 7.02 7.79
N GLY A 123 -1.96 6.20 6.82
CA GLY A 123 -2.09 4.75 6.95
C GLY A 123 -1.05 3.96 6.16
N LEU A 124 -0.64 2.84 6.74
CA LEU A 124 0.24 1.86 6.09
C LEU A 124 -0.11 0.45 6.55
N CYS A 125 0.19 -0.53 5.73
CA CYS A 125 0.02 -1.93 6.10
C CYS A 125 1.22 -2.79 5.69
N GLY A 126 1.39 -3.92 6.36
CA GLY A 126 2.28 -5.00 5.94
C GLY A 126 1.45 -6.24 5.70
N LEU A 127 1.52 -6.76 4.48
CA LEU A 127 0.73 -7.89 4.03
C LEU A 127 1.30 -8.44 2.72
N SER A 128 1.41 -9.74 2.60
CA SER A 128 1.74 -10.40 1.33
C SER A 128 0.51 -11.12 0.81
N THR A 129 -0.15 -10.55 -0.19
CA THR A 129 -1.39 -11.10 -0.77
C THR A 129 -1.35 -11.13 -2.29
N PHE A 130 -2.05 -12.11 -2.84
CA PHE A 130 -2.19 -12.33 -4.28
C PHE A 130 -3.65 -12.58 -4.60
N ILE A 131 -4.14 -12.01 -5.70
CA ILE A 131 -5.39 -12.44 -6.32
C ILE A 131 -5.06 -13.69 -7.14
N VAL A 132 -5.58 -14.85 -6.72
CA VAL A 132 -5.35 -16.12 -7.41
C VAL A 132 -6.46 -16.47 -8.38
N GLY A 133 -7.55 -15.72 -8.34
CA GLY A 133 -8.69 -15.80 -9.25
C GLY A 133 -9.78 -14.82 -8.84
N PRO A 134 -10.82 -14.64 -9.65
CA PRO A 134 -11.98 -13.83 -9.29
C PRO A 134 -12.60 -14.27 -7.96
N GLY A 135 -12.79 -13.34 -7.01
CA GLY A 135 -13.33 -13.64 -5.67
C GLY A 135 -12.41 -14.47 -4.77
N HIS A 136 -11.16 -14.70 -5.17
CA HIS A 136 -10.22 -15.57 -4.44
C HIS A 136 -8.88 -14.88 -4.20
N ILE A 137 -8.50 -14.75 -2.93
CA ILE A 137 -7.28 -14.11 -2.46
C ILE A 137 -6.44 -15.15 -1.70
N ARG A 138 -5.13 -15.10 -1.88
CA ARG A 138 -4.16 -15.85 -1.07
C ARG A 138 -3.32 -14.88 -0.26
N HIS A 139 -3.20 -15.14 1.03
CA HIS A 139 -2.27 -14.48 1.94
C HIS A 139 -1.15 -15.45 2.32
N ALA A 140 0.10 -15.01 2.18
CA ALA A 140 1.29 -15.80 2.46
C ALA A 140 2.32 -15.01 3.28
N GLY A 141 2.99 -15.68 4.19
CA GLY A 141 4.25 -15.28 4.81
C GLY A 141 4.18 -14.21 5.88
N VAL A 142 3.87 -12.99 5.55
CA VAL A 142 3.99 -11.83 6.47
C VAL A 142 2.82 -11.76 7.43
N GLU A 143 3.09 -11.60 8.73
CA GLU A 143 2.06 -11.31 9.74
C GLU A 143 1.31 -10.01 9.37
N PRO A 144 -0.02 -10.05 9.17
CA PRO A 144 -0.76 -8.90 8.73
C PRO A 144 -0.80 -7.80 9.79
N PHE A 145 -0.41 -6.60 9.42
CA PHE A 145 -0.50 -5.46 10.30
C PHE A 145 -0.96 -4.20 9.58
N VAL A 146 -1.53 -3.28 10.36
CA VAL A 146 -1.82 -1.91 9.95
C VAL A 146 -1.24 -0.94 10.98
N ARG A 147 -0.75 0.21 10.53
CA ARG A 147 -0.41 1.35 11.37
C ARG A 147 -1.10 2.57 10.79
N PHE A 148 -1.70 3.38 11.63
CA PHE A 148 -2.43 4.56 11.20
C PHE A 148 -2.56 5.57 12.33
N GLY A 149 -2.82 6.82 11.96
CA GLY A 149 -3.00 7.92 12.87
C GLY A 149 -3.53 9.15 12.17
N GLU A 150 -3.88 10.17 12.95
CA GLU A 150 -4.15 11.49 12.39
C GLU A 150 -2.89 12.05 11.75
N LEU A 151 -3.02 12.81 10.65
CA LEU A 151 -1.87 13.36 9.93
C LEU A 151 -1.05 14.37 10.76
N ASP A 152 -1.69 15.00 11.73
CA ASP A 152 -1.08 15.92 12.70
C ASP A 152 -0.65 15.24 14.02
N ASN A 153 -0.71 13.93 14.08
CA ASN A 153 -0.37 13.09 15.24
C ASN A 153 -1.24 13.31 16.48
N ARG A 154 -2.35 14.09 16.39
CA ARG A 154 -3.25 14.28 17.54
C ARG A 154 -3.91 12.98 17.97
N PRO A 155 -4.11 12.74 19.27
CA PRO A 155 -4.94 11.65 19.74
C PRO A 155 -6.40 11.87 19.33
N SER A 156 -7.06 10.86 18.74
CA SER A 156 -8.47 10.93 18.40
C SER A 156 -9.22 9.66 18.78
N ASP A 157 -10.52 9.77 19.05
CA ASP A 157 -11.33 8.61 19.41
C ASP A 157 -11.64 7.74 18.20
N ARG A 158 -11.73 8.32 16.98
CA ARG A 158 -11.93 7.55 15.74
C ARG A 158 -10.76 6.62 15.46
N VAL A 159 -9.52 7.07 15.68
CA VAL A 159 -8.32 6.25 15.53
C VAL A 159 -8.25 5.14 16.58
N LYS A 160 -8.57 5.43 17.85
CA LYS A 160 -8.64 4.43 18.92
C LYS A 160 -9.73 3.38 18.66
N LEU A 161 -10.89 3.82 18.17
CA LEU A 161 -11.99 2.91 17.82
C LEU A 161 -11.59 1.98 16.68
N LEU A 162 -11.02 2.51 15.61
CA LEU A 162 -10.54 1.73 14.46
C LEU A 162 -9.47 0.71 14.90
N GLN A 163 -8.57 1.10 15.80
CA GLN A 163 -7.57 0.17 16.36
C GLN A 163 -8.23 -1.03 17.06
N LYS A 164 -9.28 -0.78 17.88
CA LYS A 164 -10.02 -1.85 18.54
C LYS A 164 -10.72 -2.77 17.54
N VAL A 165 -11.26 -2.18 16.47
CA VAL A 165 -11.95 -2.92 15.40
C VAL A 165 -10.96 -3.86 14.68
N PHE A 166 -9.80 -3.38 14.26
CA PHE A 166 -8.79 -4.23 13.64
C PHE A 166 -8.25 -5.33 14.58
N LYS A 167 -8.02 -4.99 15.86
CA LYS A 167 -7.58 -5.98 16.86
C LYS A 167 -8.59 -7.11 17.05
N ARG A 168 -9.91 -6.80 17.09
CA ARG A 168 -10.98 -7.83 17.14
C ARG A 168 -10.95 -8.72 15.90
N ALA A 169 -10.58 -8.18 14.76
CA ALA A 169 -10.44 -8.93 13.50
C ALA A 169 -9.14 -9.75 13.42
N GLY A 170 -8.36 -9.85 14.50
CA GLY A 170 -7.10 -10.60 14.53
C GLY A 170 -5.97 -9.95 13.74
N VAL A 171 -6.07 -8.64 13.45
CA VAL A 171 -5.03 -7.87 12.75
C VAL A 171 -4.22 -7.06 13.75
N ILE A 172 -2.89 -7.10 13.64
CA ILE A 172 -2.02 -6.25 14.45
C ILE A 172 -2.24 -4.80 14.03
N ALA A 173 -2.82 -3.99 14.93
CA ALA A 173 -3.10 -2.59 14.69
C ALA A 173 -2.36 -1.71 15.70
N LYS A 174 -1.53 -0.78 15.21
CA LYS A 174 -0.74 0.14 16.05
C LYS A 174 -1.01 1.58 15.64
N ILE A 175 -1.07 2.45 16.63
CA ILE A 175 -1.07 3.91 16.47
C ILE A 175 0.38 4.34 16.75
N PRO A 176 1.16 4.75 15.75
CA PRO A 176 2.52 5.23 15.97
C PRO A 176 2.50 6.57 16.69
N GLN A 177 3.59 6.93 17.35
CA GLN A 177 3.76 8.23 17.97
C GLN A 177 3.77 9.34 16.89
N ASP A 178 4.40 9.05 15.76
CA ASP A 178 4.43 9.90 14.59
C ASP A 178 4.09 9.07 13.34
N ILE A 179 2.96 9.43 12.71
CA ILE A 179 2.49 8.72 11.51
C ILE A 179 3.34 9.04 10.28
N GLN A 180 3.88 10.26 10.19
CA GLN A 180 4.73 10.66 9.07
C GLN A 180 6.04 9.85 9.09
N VAL A 181 6.68 9.78 10.26
CA VAL A 181 7.88 8.94 10.45
C VAL A 181 7.58 7.47 10.13
N ALA A 182 6.42 6.95 10.56
CA ALA A 182 6.06 5.57 10.29
C ALA A 182 5.84 5.29 8.79
N LEU A 183 5.23 6.24 8.05
CA LEU A 183 5.04 6.18 6.60
C LEU A 183 6.40 6.19 5.88
N TRP A 184 7.29 7.12 6.25
CA TRP A 184 8.61 7.23 5.64
C TRP A 184 9.51 6.04 5.95
N MET A 185 9.44 5.45 7.15
CA MET A 185 10.18 4.22 7.48
C MET A 185 9.71 3.04 6.63
N LYS A 186 8.41 2.90 6.38
CA LYS A 186 7.91 1.89 5.44
C LYS A 186 8.31 2.20 4.00
N PHE A 187 8.24 3.46 3.60
CA PHE A 187 8.63 3.92 2.27
C PHE A 187 10.11 3.63 2.01
N LEU A 188 10.99 3.95 2.96
CA LEU A 188 12.40 3.62 2.96
C LEU A 188 12.62 2.13 2.69
N LEU A 189 11.97 1.26 3.48
CA LEU A 189 12.07 -0.20 3.35
C LEU A 189 11.64 -0.69 1.98
N ILE A 190 10.42 -0.33 1.54
CA ILE A 190 9.84 -0.96 0.36
C ILE A 190 10.39 -0.38 -0.95
N THR A 191 10.74 0.91 -0.98
CA THR A 191 11.18 1.59 -2.20
C THR A 191 12.57 1.15 -2.61
N ALA A 192 13.55 1.12 -1.70
CA ALA A 192 14.89 0.64 -2.01
C ALA A 192 14.89 -0.84 -2.40
N TRP A 193 14.16 -1.69 -1.65
CA TRP A 193 13.97 -3.11 -2.02
C TRP A 193 13.38 -3.26 -3.42
N SER A 194 12.28 -2.55 -3.69
CA SER A 194 11.59 -2.65 -4.98
C SER A 194 12.45 -2.18 -6.13
N GLY A 195 13.17 -1.07 -5.97
CA GLY A 195 14.04 -0.50 -7.00
C GLY A 195 15.20 -1.42 -7.34
N VAL A 196 15.96 -1.84 -6.32
CA VAL A 196 17.12 -2.72 -6.52
C VAL A 196 16.68 -4.07 -7.07
N GLY A 197 15.63 -4.68 -6.48
CA GLY A 197 15.10 -5.96 -6.96
C GLY A 197 14.61 -5.91 -8.41
N ALA A 198 13.94 -4.82 -8.81
CA ALA A 198 13.42 -4.68 -10.17
C ALA A 198 14.55 -4.48 -11.21
N ILE A 199 15.57 -3.67 -10.91
CA ILE A 199 16.65 -3.41 -11.86
C ILE A 199 17.63 -4.60 -11.98
N THR A 200 17.89 -5.31 -10.88
CA THR A 200 18.72 -6.51 -10.86
C THR A 200 17.98 -7.75 -11.34
N ARG A 201 16.64 -7.74 -11.34
CA ARG A 201 15.77 -8.87 -11.66
C ARG A 201 16.02 -10.10 -10.78
N THR A 202 16.47 -9.89 -9.55
CA THR A 202 16.82 -10.97 -8.62
C THR A 202 16.01 -10.88 -7.33
N PRO A 203 15.75 -12.01 -6.65
CA PRO A 203 15.12 -11.97 -5.33
C PRO A 203 16.05 -11.35 -4.27
N LEU A 204 15.48 -10.99 -3.14
CA LEU A 204 16.15 -10.29 -2.05
C LEU A 204 17.46 -10.95 -1.63
N GLY A 205 17.46 -12.26 -1.46
CA GLY A 205 18.63 -13.02 -0.99
C GLY A 205 19.82 -12.92 -1.93
N VAL A 206 19.60 -12.81 -3.24
CA VAL A 206 20.66 -12.68 -4.24
C VAL A 206 21.31 -11.30 -4.17
N TRP A 207 20.51 -10.23 -4.34
CA TRP A 207 21.10 -8.89 -4.39
C TRP A 207 21.69 -8.42 -3.05
N ARG A 208 21.18 -8.89 -1.90
CA ARG A 208 21.77 -8.54 -0.58
C ARG A 208 23.08 -9.27 -0.29
N SER A 209 23.35 -10.42 -0.94
CA SER A 209 24.56 -11.23 -0.72
C SER A 209 25.78 -10.76 -1.53
N LEU A 210 25.55 -10.00 -2.60
CA LEU A 210 26.60 -9.45 -3.44
C LEU A 210 27.00 -8.05 -2.94
N PRO A 211 28.28 -7.77 -2.65
CA PRO A 211 28.71 -6.46 -2.13
C PRO A 211 28.25 -5.29 -2.97
N GLU A 212 28.31 -5.39 -4.29
CA GLU A 212 27.99 -4.33 -5.25
C GLU A 212 26.50 -3.98 -5.22
N THR A 213 25.61 -4.96 -5.21
CA THR A 213 24.15 -4.72 -5.17
C THR A 213 23.66 -4.40 -3.77
N ARG A 214 24.33 -4.90 -2.72
CA ARG A 214 24.09 -4.48 -1.34
C ARG A 214 24.42 -3.00 -1.15
N GLN A 215 25.59 -2.55 -1.65
CA GLN A 215 25.97 -1.14 -1.64
C GLN A 215 24.98 -0.27 -2.45
N MET A 216 24.45 -0.79 -3.57
CA MET A 216 23.37 -0.10 -4.31
C MET A 216 22.14 0.09 -3.43
N ALA A 217 21.74 -0.90 -2.65
CA ALA A 217 20.61 -0.76 -1.71
C ALA A 217 20.90 0.27 -0.61
N GLU A 218 22.10 0.26 -0.04
CA GLU A 218 22.54 1.26 0.95
C GLU A 218 22.53 2.68 0.37
N SER A 219 22.99 2.84 -0.86
CA SER A 219 22.96 4.13 -1.58
C SER A 219 21.53 4.59 -1.84
N ALA A 220 20.63 3.67 -2.23
CA ALA A 220 19.21 3.99 -2.40
C ALA A 220 18.56 4.42 -1.08
N LEU A 221 18.84 3.72 0.03
CA LEU A 221 18.37 4.11 1.36
C LEU A 221 18.89 5.49 1.76
N GLN A 222 20.17 5.77 1.48
CA GLN A 222 20.77 7.07 1.81
C GLN A 222 20.09 8.23 1.07
N GLU A 223 19.79 8.08 -0.22
CA GLU A 223 19.04 9.11 -0.97
C GLU A 223 17.68 9.37 -0.35
N ILE A 224 16.91 8.32 0.02
CA ILE A 224 15.60 8.48 0.67
C ILE A 224 15.73 9.17 2.02
N ILE A 225 16.75 8.84 2.82
CA ILE A 225 16.98 9.45 4.14
C ILE A 225 17.27 10.94 4.00
N ILE A 226 18.12 11.32 3.05
CA ILE A 226 18.44 12.74 2.79
C ILE A 226 17.19 13.50 2.32
N VAL A 227 16.40 12.91 1.43
CA VAL A 227 15.13 13.50 1.00
C VAL A 227 14.16 13.65 2.17
N ALA A 228 14.02 12.63 3.03
CA ALA A 228 13.17 12.70 4.21
C ALA A 228 13.59 13.85 5.16
N GLN A 229 14.90 14.00 5.41
CA GLN A 229 15.44 15.08 6.23
C GLN A 229 15.13 16.46 5.61
N ALA A 230 15.28 16.59 4.30
CA ALA A 230 14.96 17.84 3.59
C ALA A 230 13.45 18.15 3.55
N CYS A 231 12.60 17.14 3.78
CA CYS A 231 11.15 17.28 3.96
C CYS A 231 10.74 17.39 5.46
N ASP A 232 11.66 17.75 6.36
CA ASP A 232 11.43 17.89 7.80
C ASP A 232 10.93 16.61 8.51
N ILE A 233 11.25 15.43 7.97
CA ILE A 233 10.90 14.15 8.59
C ILE A 233 12.07 13.67 9.46
N ALA A 234 11.85 13.64 10.76
CA ALA A 234 12.84 13.19 11.76
C ALA A 234 12.95 11.66 11.81
N LEU A 235 13.51 11.04 10.76
CA LEU A 235 13.79 9.61 10.80
C LEU A 235 14.77 9.27 11.93
N PRO A 236 14.63 8.08 12.57
CA PRO A 236 15.60 7.63 13.57
C PRO A 236 17.02 7.56 12.99
N GLU A 237 18.04 7.93 13.78
CA GLU A 237 19.44 7.85 13.34
C GLU A 237 19.86 6.46 12.86
N ASN A 238 19.25 5.41 13.41
CA ASN A 238 19.46 4.03 13.02
C ASN A 238 18.52 3.54 11.90
N ALA A 239 17.86 4.42 11.15
CA ALA A 239 16.91 4.04 10.10
C ALA A 239 17.55 3.12 9.05
N MET A 240 18.75 3.46 8.56
CA MET A 240 19.47 2.64 7.59
C MET A 240 19.86 1.27 8.17
N PRO A 241 20.62 1.14 9.26
CA PRO A 241 20.98 -0.17 9.80
C PRO A 241 19.75 -1.00 10.19
N THR A 242 18.69 -0.39 10.69
CA THR A 242 17.43 -1.09 10.98
C THR A 242 16.81 -1.68 9.71
N THR A 243 16.82 -0.93 8.60
CA THR A 243 16.28 -1.40 7.32
C THR A 243 17.14 -2.49 6.71
N MET A 244 18.47 -2.35 6.75
CA MET A 244 19.38 -3.40 6.27
C MET A 244 19.25 -4.70 7.09
N ASN A 245 19.16 -4.61 8.43
CA ASN A 245 18.90 -5.76 9.27
C ASN A 245 17.55 -6.43 8.96
N MET A 246 16.52 -5.63 8.61
CA MET A 246 15.25 -6.19 8.15
C MET A 246 15.45 -6.99 6.85
N TYR A 247 16.16 -6.46 5.85
CA TYR A 247 16.48 -7.20 4.63
C TYR A 247 17.22 -8.51 4.94
N ASP A 248 18.17 -8.48 5.87
CA ASP A 248 18.93 -9.68 6.24
C ASP A 248 18.08 -10.74 6.95
N SER A 249 17.02 -10.35 7.64
CA SER A 249 16.10 -11.26 8.35
C SER A 249 15.01 -11.88 7.48
N LEU A 250 14.74 -11.31 6.31
CA LEU A 250 13.68 -11.79 5.41
C LEU A 250 14.10 -13.05 4.65
N PRO A 251 13.16 -13.91 4.23
CA PRO A 251 13.46 -15.08 3.38
C PRO A 251 14.19 -14.68 2.09
N PRO A 252 15.16 -15.50 1.60
CA PRO A 252 16.00 -15.10 0.47
C PRO A 252 15.28 -15.10 -0.88
N ASP A 253 14.21 -15.85 -1.03
CA ASP A 253 13.47 -16.06 -2.27
C ASP A 253 12.38 -15.02 -2.54
N ILE A 254 12.15 -14.10 -1.61
CA ILE A 254 11.07 -13.12 -1.74
C ILE A 254 11.39 -11.98 -2.71
N THR A 255 10.33 -11.47 -3.33
CA THR A 255 10.34 -10.32 -4.24
C THR A 255 9.30 -9.29 -3.81
N SER A 256 9.50 -8.02 -4.14
CA SER A 256 8.48 -6.99 -3.93
C SER A 256 7.34 -7.09 -4.94
N SER A 257 6.18 -6.50 -4.62
CA SER A 257 5.05 -6.46 -5.56
C SER A 257 5.37 -5.66 -6.83
N MET A 258 6.03 -4.50 -6.69
CA MET A 258 6.45 -3.67 -7.83
C MET A 258 7.40 -4.43 -8.75
N GLN A 259 8.38 -5.13 -8.18
CA GLN A 259 9.32 -5.96 -8.95
C GLN A 259 8.60 -7.05 -9.76
N ARG A 260 7.62 -7.74 -9.15
CA ARG A 260 6.81 -8.76 -9.85
C ARG A 260 5.96 -8.15 -10.94
N ASP A 261 5.26 -7.04 -10.66
CA ASP A 261 4.42 -6.37 -11.65
C ASP A 261 5.23 -5.98 -12.89
N ILE A 262 6.44 -5.42 -12.70
CA ILE A 262 7.34 -5.08 -13.81
C ILE A 262 7.83 -6.33 -14.57
N ALA A 263 8.26 -7.37 -13.84
CA ALA A 263 8.76 -8.61 -14.45
C ALA A 263 7.68 -9.33 -15.28
N GLU A 264 6.43 -9.23 -14.88
CA GLU A 264 5.28 -9.85 -15.55
C GLU A 264 4.59 -8.91 -16.55
N GLY A 265 5.14 -7.73 -16.80
CA GLY A 265 4.59 -6.77 -17.76
C GLY A 265 3.24 -6.18 -17.34
N ARG A 266 2.98 -6.06 -16.03
CA ARG A 266 1.79 -5.43 -15.49
C ARG A 266 2.07 -3.99 -15.05
N PRO A 267 1.05 -3.11 -15.07
CA PRO A 267 1.16 -1.77 -14.46
C PRO A 267 1.65 -1.87 -13.01
N SER A 268 2.67 -1.11 -12.67
CA SER A 268 3.35 -1.16 -11.38
C SER A 268 3.21 0.13 -10.56
N GLU A 269 3.63 0.11 -9.32
CA GLU A 269 3.72 1.30 -8.46
C GLU A 269 5.09 2.01 -8.58
N LEU A 270 5.75 1.92 -9.75
CA LEU A 270 7.03 2.54 -10.04
C LEU A 270 7.00 4.04 -9.74
N ASP A 271 5.98 4.73 -10.21
CA ASP A 271 5.85 6.18 -10.03
C ASP A 271 5.62 6.57 -8.56
N ALA A 272 4.76 5.84 -7.84
CA ALA A 272 4.45 6.12 -6.44
C ALA A 272 5.58 5.74 -5.46
N GLN A 273 6.52 4.91 -5.87
CA GLN A 273 7.69 4.51 -5.08
C GLN A 273 8.94 5.24 -5.58
N ILE A 274 9.55 4.79 -6.66
CA ILE A 274 10.80 5.33 -7.18
C ILE A 274 10.62 6.76 -7.70
N GLY A 275 9.55 7.01 -8.46
CA GLY A 275 9.21 8.33 -8.98
C GLY A 275 8.97 9.36 -7.88
N ALA A 276 8.35 8.95 -6.77
CA ALA A 276 8.13 9.83 -5.62
C ALA A 276 9.45 10.32 -4.98
N VAL A 277 10.48 9.46 -4.86
CA VAL A 277 11.80 9.90 -4.37
C VAL A 277 12.40 10.97 -5.27
N VAL A 278 12.26 10.79 -6.59
CA VAL A 278 12.77 11.77 -7.57
C VAL A 278 12.00 13.10 -7.47
N ARG A 279 10.66 13.05 -7.28
CA ARG A 279 9.84 14.27 -7.13
C ARG A 279 10.15 15.01 -5.84
N PHE A 280 10.09 14.34 -4.69
CA PHE A 280 10.41 14.95 -3.40
C PHE A 280 11.84 15.47 -3.35
N GLY A 281 12.81 14.74 -3.94
CA GLY A 281 14.18 15.23 -4.07
C GLY A 281 14.26 16.52 -4.87
N LYS A 282 13.55 16.59 -6.01
CA LYS A 282 13.51 17.80 -6.84
C LYS A 282 12.86 18.99 -6.10
N GLU A 283 11.75 18.75 -5.39
CA GLU A 283 11.04 19.77 -4.62
C GLU A 283 11.88 20.32 -3.46
N ALA A 284 12.69 19.44 -2.83
CA ALA A 284 13.55 19.77 -1.71
C ALA A 284 14.99 20.15 -2.12
N ASP A 285 15.28 20.31 -3.42
CA ASP A 285 16.63 20.57 -3.99
C ASP A 285 17.68 19.53 -3.56
N VAL A 286 17.27 18.26 -3.48
CA VAL A 286 18.14 17.12 -3.16
C VAL A 286 18.35 16.25 -4.39
N ALA A 287 19.63 15.98 -4.73
CA ALA A 287 19.97 15.09 -5.83
C ALA A 287 19.65 13.63 -5.47
N THR A 288 18.96 12.93 -6.39
CA THR A 288 18.60 11.51 -6.27
C THR A 288 19.05 10.72 -7.50
N PRO A 289 20.36 10.69 -7.81
CA PRO A 289 20.86 10.15 -9.06
C PRO A 289 20.56 8.66 -9.24
N LEU A 290 20.63 7.87 -8.18
CA LEU A 290 20.35 6.44 -8.25
C LEU A 290 18.84 6.17 -8.47
N HIS A 291 17.95 6.82 -7.72
CA HIS A 291 16.51 6.67 -7.97
C HIS A 291 16.11 7.17 -9.34
N ARG A 292 16.70 8.25 -9.84
CA ARG A 292 16.49 8.73 -11.20
C ARG A 292 16.92 7.71 -12.24
N LEU A 293 18.11 7.07 -12.06
CA LEU A 293 18.57 6.00 -12.93
C LEU A 293 17.61 4.82 -12.94
N ILE A 294 17.20 4.34 -11.75
CA ILE A 294 16.27 3.22 -11.61
C ILE A 294 14.92 3.57 -12.26
N TYR A 295 14.37 4.75 -11.97
CA TYR A 295 13.10 5.22 -12.54
C TYR A 295 13.15 5.23 -14.06
N ASN A 296 14.12 5.91 -14.64
CA ASN A 296 14.27 6.03 -16.10
C ASN A 296 14.51 4.68 -16.78
N SER A 297 15.21 3.75 -16.12
CA SER A 297 15.46 2.40 -16.65
C SER A 297 14.20 1.54 -16.68
N LEU A 298 13.28 1.71 -15.72
CA LEU A 298 12.07 0.91 -15.59
C LEU A 298 10.84 1.55 -16.24
N LEU A 299 10.85 2.86 -16.44
CA LEU A 299 9.73 3.64 -16.99
C LEU A 299 9.19 3.10 -18.32
N PRO A 300 10.05 2.74 -19.31
CA PRO A 300 9.53 2.21 -20.59
C PRO A 300 8.69 0.95 -20.42
N MET A 301 9.07 0.05 -19.50
CA MET A 301 8.32 -1.17 -19.23
C MET A 301 6.97 -0.87 -18.56
N ASP A 302 6.93 0.06 -17.60
CA ASP A 302 5.69 0.45 -16.94
C ASP A 302 4.73 1.18 -17.90
N LEU A 303 5.23 2.08 -18.75
CA LEU A 303 4.44 2.74 -19.79
C LEU A 303 3.88 1.75 -20.81
N ARG A 304 4.67 0.75 -21.22
CA ARG A 304 4.20 -0.33 -22.10
C ARG A 304 3.08 -1.12 -21.43
N ALA A 305 3.27 -1.51 -20.17
CA ALA A 305 2.27 -2.25 -19.40
C ALA A 305 0.94 -1.48 -19.24
N ARG A 306 1.00 -0.14 -19.26
CA ARG A 306 -0.17 0.76 -19.24
C ARG A 306 -0.77 1.03 -20.62
N GLY A 307 -0.18 0.51 -21.69
CA GLY A 307 -0.61 0.80 -23.07
C GLY A 307 -0.28 2.24 -23.54
N GLN A 308 0.61 2.93 -22.84
CA GLN A 308 1.03 4.32 -23.12
C GLN A 308 2.28 4.38 -23.99
N LEU A 309 2.95 3.27 -24.18
CA LEU A 309 4.13 3.12 -25.04
C LEU A 309 4.06 1.79 -25.79
N GLN A 310 4.34 1.82 -27.12
CA GLN A 310 4.50 0.61 -27.91
C GLN A 310 5.98 0.41 -28.22
N PHE A 311 6.45 -0.82 -28.11
CA PHE A 311 7.80 -1.17 -28.56
C PHE A 311 7.72 -1.55 -30.05
N PRO A 312 8.73 -1.17 -30.84
CA PRO A 312 8.83 -1.70 -32.19
C PRO A 312 8.94 -3.22 -32.15
N GLU A 313 8.34 -3.89 -33.13
CA GLU A 313 8.44 -5.34 -33.33
C GLU A 313 9.85 -5.79 -33.66
#